data_95d8a23e5421c984c065c061fe1b541f
#
_entry.id   95d8a23e5421c984c065c061fe1b541f
#
_cell.length_a   1.000
_cell.length_b   1.000
_cell.length_c   1.000
_cell.angle_alpha   90.00
_cell.angle_beta   90.00
_cell.angle_gamma   90.00
#
_symmetry.space_group_name_H-M   'P 1'
#
loop_
_entity.id
_entity.type
_entity.pdbx_description
1 polymer ?
#
loop_
_entity_poly.entity_id
_entity_poly.type
_entity_poly.pdbx_seq_one_letter_code
_entity_poly.pdbx_strand_id
1 'polypeptide(L)'
;EAIAKEERDRTVEFTLVLPVPRRQIVTTKILAALTNCALFVLFTWIISVAAVRTYAPDKPFYDFLRIEMLAMFMIELVFLAMGAMLACASKKPRWVGSTAIGLILGLYFFSIISGMHDKLTWLKYLTPFGWFNASEFFSSGKFEPYALVLTVITVVLFLFGAYFTYDRRDLYI
;
A
#
# COMPACT_ATOMS: atom_id res chain seq x y z
N GLU A 1 -5.74 -9.57 1.31
CA GLU A 1 -6.75 -10.52 1.82
C GLU A 1 -8.12 -10.38 1.15
N ALA A 2 -8.63 -9.19 0.85
CA ALA A 2 -9.98 -8.99 0.28
C ALA A 2 -10.25 -9.81 -0.99
N ILE A 3 -9.26 -10.00 -1.86
CA ILE A 3 -9.39 -10.79 -3.10
C ILE A 3 -9.26 -12.29 -2.81
N ALA A 4 -8.30 -12.68 -1.98
CA ALA A 4 -7.99 -14.08 -1.72
C ALA A 4 -8.91 -14.74 -0.67
N LYS A 5 -9.73 -13.97 0.05
CA LYS A 5 -10.57 -14.46 1.14
C LYS A 5 -11.64 -15.44 0.63
N GLU A 6 -12.35 -15.09 -0.43
CA GLU A 6 -13.42 -15.91 -1.00
C GLU A 6 -12.90 -17.25 -1.56
N GLU A 7 -11.70 -17.23 -2.18
CA GLU A 7 -11.06 -18.47 -2.64
C GLU A 7 -10.58 -19.32 -1.47
N ARG A 8 -10.10 -18.71 -0.39
CA ARG A 8 -9.69 -19.40 0.83
C ARG A 8 -10.86 -20.06 1.52
N ASP A 9 -11.98 -19.35 1.60
CA ASP A 9 -13.18 -19.77 2.33
C ASP A 9 -14.13 -20.61 1.45
N ARG A 10 -13.72 -20.92 0.20
CA ARG A 10 -14.50 -21.69 -0.80
C ARG A 10 -15.86 -21.09 -1.12
N THR A 11 -15.98 -19.76 -1.03
CA THR A 11 -17.22 -19.03 -1.34
C THR A 11 -17.17 -18.36 -2.71
N VAL A 12 -16.08 -18.55 -3.45
CA VAL A 12 -15.87 -17.96 -4.79
C VAL A 12 -16.94 -18.43 -5.78
N GLU A 13 -17.51 -19.63 -5.61
CA GLU A 13 -18.57 -20.17 -6.45
C GLU A 13 -19.79 -19.26 -6.48
N PHE A 14 -20.20 -18.70 -5.33
CA PHE A 14 -21.33 -17.78 -5.25
C PHE A 14 -21.08 -16.46 -6.01
N THR A 15 -19.84 -16.02 -6.04
CA THR A 15 -19.45 -14.79 -6.76
C THR A 15 -19.37 -15.03 -8.28
N LEU A 16 -18.96 -16.24 -8.70
CA LEU A 16 -18.82 -16.60 -10.12
C LEU A 16 -20.15 -16.96 -10.80
N VAL A 17 -21.19 -17.28 -10.05
CA VAL A 17 -22.56 -17.49 -10.60
C VAL A 17 -23.18 -16.16 -11.05
N LEU A 18 -22.72 -15.03 -10.52
CA LEU A 18 -23.18 -13.73 -10.95
C LEU A 18 -22.67 -13.42 -12.37
N PRO A 19 -23.49 -12.84 -13.27
CA PRO A 19 -23.09 -12.47 -14.63
C PRO A 19 -22.21 -11.20 -14.64
N VAL A 20 -21.10 -11.26 -13.91
CA VAL A 20 -20.19 -10.13 -13.72
C VAL A 20 -18.81 -10.47 -14.28
N PRO A 21 -18.20 -9.61 -15.11
CA PRO A 21 -16.87 -9.86 -15.64
C PRO A 21 -15.82 -9.89 -14.52
N ARG A 22 -14.84 -10.80 -14.62
CA ARG A 22 -13.77 -10.99 -13.62
C ARG A 22 -13.06 -9.69 -13.24
N ARG A 23 -12.85 -8.80 -14.20
CA ARG A 23 -12.23 -7.47 -13.98
C ARG A 23 -13.05 -6.62 -13.02
N GLN A 24 -14.36 -6.66 -13.12
CA GLN A 24 -15.23 -5.88 -12.23
C GLN A 24 -15.12 -6.36 -10.78
N ILE A 25 -14.99 -7.67 -10.56
CA ILE A 25 -14.77 -8.24 -9.21
C ILE A 25 -13.46 -7.68 -8.61
N VAL A 26 -12.36 -7.73 -9.36
CA VAL A 26 -11.07 -7.20 -8.90
C VAL A 26 -11.16 -5.70 -8.62
N THR A 27 -11.75 -4.94 -9.54
CA THR A 27 -11.92 -3.48 -9.40
C THR A 27 -12.71 -3.12 -8.15
N THR A 28 -13.85 -3.78 -7.91
CA THR A 28 -14.68 -3.52 -6.74
C THR A 28 -13.92 -3.80 -5.44
N LYS A 29 -13.14 -4.88 -5.39
CA LYS A 29 -12.33 -5.22 -4.21
C LYS A 29 -11.18 -4.24 -3.98
N ILE A 30 -10.53 -3.78 -5.06
CA ILE A 30 -9.49 -2.74 -4.98
C ILE A 30 -10.10 -1.42 -4.50
N LEU A 31 -11.27 -1.01 -5.01
CA LEU A 31 -11.95 0.21 -4.58
C LEU A 31 -12.37 0.12 -3.11
N ALA A 32 -12.89 -1.01 -2.66
CA ALA A 32 -13.23 -1.22 -1.26
C ALA A 32 -11.98 -1.13 -0.35
N ALA A 33 -10.86 -1.72 -0.78
CA ALA A 33 -9.60 -1.63 -0.05
C ALA A 33 -9.05 -0.19 -0.04
N LEU A 34 -9.15 0.53 -1.16
CA LEU A 34 -8.77 1.94 -1.26
C LEU A 34 -9.59 2.83 -0.30
N THR A 35 -10.90 2.58 -0.24
CA THR A 35 -11.78 3.28 0.70
C THR A 35 -11.34 3.03 2.15
N ASN A 36 -10.99 1.79 2.50
CA ASN A 36 -10.49 1.46 3.83
C ASN A 36 -9.16 2.16 4.15
N CYS A 37 -8.22 2.23 3.20
CA CYS A 37 -6.98 2.99 3.35
C CYS A 37 -7.26 4.47 3.60
N ALA A 38 -8.11 5.09 2.78
CA ALA A 38 -8.48 6.50 2.95
C ALA A 38 -9.13 6.78 4.31
N LEU A 39 -10.05 5.91 4.76
CA LEU A 39 -10.67 6.02 6.07
C LEU A 39 -9.65 5.85 7.20
N PHE A 40 -8.71 4.92 7.07
CA PHE A 40 -7.67 4.68 8.06
C PHE A 40 -6.75 5.91 8.21
N VAL A 41 -6.28 6.49 7.11
CA VAL A 41 -5.45 7.70 7.13
C VAL A 41 -6.24 8.89 7.72
N LEU A 42 -7.50 9.06 7.33
CA LEU A 42 -8.36 10.12 7.87
C LEU A 42 -8.54 9.96 9.38
N PHE A 43 -8.80 8.75 9.86
CA PHE A 43 -8.98 8.47 11.27
C PHE A 43 -7.68 8.70 12.06
N THR A 44 -6.54 8.26 11.51
CA THR A 44 -5.21 8.50 12.07
C THR A 44 -4.93 10.00 12.15
N TRP A 45 -5.27 10.76 11.11
CA TRP A 45 -5.12 12.21 11.12
C TRP A 45 -5.94 12.89 12.21
N ILE A 46 -7.22 12.53 12.33
CA ILE A 46 -8.11 13.09 13.35
C ILE A 46 -7.56 12.82 14.76
N ILE A 47 -7.14 11.58 15.02
CA ILE A 47 -6.56 11.21 16.33
C ILE A 47 -5.26 11.97 16.57
N SER A 48 -4.38 12.09 15.59
CA SER A 48 -3.10 12.80 15.72
C SER A 48 -3.33 14.27 16.05
N VAL A 49 -4.24 14.94 15.34
CA VAL A 49 -4.62 16.34 15.62
C VAL A 49 -5.21 16.47 17.03
N ALA A 50 -6.11 15.56 17.41
CA ALA A 50 -6.75 15.59 18.74
C ALA A 50 -5.70 15.38 19.87
N ALA A 51 -4.80 14.44 19.72
CA ALA A 51 -3.77 14.14 20.71
C ALA A 51 -2.80 15.30 20.93
N VAL A 52 -2.42 15.98 19.86
CA VAL A 52 -1.42 17.07 19.92
C VAL A 52 -2.04 18.42 20.31
N ARG A 53 -3.35 18.57 20.19
CA ARG A 53 -4.03 19.83 20.50
C ARG A 53 -3.75 20.34 21.91
N THR A 54 -3.54 19.44 22.88
CA THR A 54 -3.24 19.79 24.27
C THR A 54 -1.89 20.50 24.44
N TYR A 55 -0.94 20.25 23.51
CA TYR A 55 0.39 20.85 23.52
C TYR A 55 0.48 22.17 22.74
N ALA A 56 -0.65 22.62 22.15
CA ALA A 56 -0.76 23.86 21.35
C ALA A 56 0.41 24.05 20.34
N PRO A 57 0.64 23.10 19.42
CA PRO A 57 1.78 23.18 18.50
C PRO A 57 1.60 24.32 17.50
N ASP A 58 2.73 24.82 17.01
CA ASP A 58 2.80 25.89 16.01
C ASP A 58 2.31 25.44 14.62
N LYS A 59 2.01 26.41 13.74
CA LYS A 59 1.58 26.16 12.35
C LYS A 59 2.51 25.21 11.58
N PRO A 60 3.86 25.31 11.65
CA PRO A 60 4.77 24.39 10.96
C PRO A 60 4.53 22.91 11.27
N PHE A 61 4.09 22.61 12.49
CA PHE A 61 3.76 21.24 12.87
C PHE A 61 2.56 20.68 12.08
N TYR A 62 1.51 21.47 11.90
CA TYR A 62 0.33 21.02 11.15
C TYR A 62 0.62 20.85 9.66
N ASP A 63 1.50 21.67 9.10
CA ASP A 63 1.93 21.53 7.71
C ASP A 63 2.79 20.29 7.53
N PHE A 64 3.69 19.99 8.45
CA PHE A 64 4.43 18.73 8.49
C PHE A 64 3.49 17.51 8.63
N LEU A 65 2.52 17.57 9.55
CA LEU A 65 1.56 16.48 9.75
C LEU A 65 0.75 16.18 8.49
N ARG A 66 0.36 17.19 7.70
CA ARG A 66 -0.33 16.99 6.43
C ARG A 66 0.54 16.22 5.43
N ILE A 67 1.80 16.61 5.31
CA ILE A 67 2.76 15.96 4.40
C ILE A 67 2.96 14.51 4.82
N GLU A 68 3.11 14.25 6.12
CA GLU A 68 3.28 12.90 6.67
C GLU A 68 2.05 12.01 6.42
N MET A 69 0.84 12.53 6.58
CA MET A 69 -0.39 11.79 6.26
C MET A 69 -0.51 11.47 4.77
N LEU A 70 -0.09 12.39 3.89
CA LEU A 70 -0.04 12.14 2.46
C LEU A 70 1.02 11.08 2.12
N ALA A 71 2.20 11.13 2.74
CA ALA A 71 3.25 10.13 2.58
C ALA A 71 2.74 8.73 3.00
N MET A 72 2.08 8.65 4.15
CA MET A 72 1.46 7.43 4.65
C MET A 72 0.45 6.87 3.64
N PHE A 73 -0.44 7.72 3.10
CA PHE A 73 -1.40 7.29 2.09
C PHE A 73 -0.73 6.76 0.82
N MET A 74 0.35 7.42 0.35
CA MET A 74 1.10 6.96 -0.82
C MET A 74 1.76 5.59 -0.58
N ILE A 75 2.32 5.36 0.60
CA ILE A 75 2.88 4.06 0.99
C ILE A 75 1.78 3.00 1.03
N GLU A 76 0.62 3.31 1.60
CA GLU A 76 -0.53 2.40 1.61
C GLU A 76 -0.99 2.03 0.21
N LEU A 77 -1.02 2.97 -0.74
CA LEU A 77 -1.36 2.69 -2.14
C LEU A 77 -0.39 1.69 -2.78
N VAL A 78 0.91 1.82 -2.53
CA VAL A 78 1.91 0.87 -3.03
C VAL A 78 1.67 -0.52 -2.47
N PHE A 79 1.46 -0.65 -1.16
CA PHE A 79 1.22 -1.95 -0.54
C PHE A 79 -0.15 -2.54 -0.89
N LEU A 80 -1.17 -1.70 -1.11
CA LEU A 80 -2.45 -2.15 -1.63
C LEU A 80 -2.29 -2.77 -3.02
N ALA A 81 -1.60 -2.08 -3.93
CA ALA A 81 -1.36 -2.56 -5.29
C ALA A 81 -0.51 -3.85 -5.31
N MET A 82 0.54 -3.91 -4.48
CA MET A 82 1.36 -5.10 -4.30
C MET A 82 0.53 -6.28 -3.74
N GLY A 83 -0.29 -6.02 -2.73
CA GLY A 83 -1.19 -7.03 -2.15
C GLY A 83 -2.25 -7.53 -3.12
N ALA A 84 -2.79 -6.64 -3.98
CA ALA A 84 -3.71 -7.03 -5.05
C ALA A 84 -3.02 -7.94 -6.08
N MET A 85 -1.81 -7.58 -6.51
CA MET A 85 -1.02 -8.41 -7.42
C MET A 85 -0.72 -9.78 -6.83
N LEU A 86 -0.26 -9.86 -5.57
CA LEU A 86 0.01 -11.12 -4.90
C LEU A 86 -1.25 -11.99 -4.79
N ALA A 87 -2.40 -11.39 -4.47
CA ALA A 87 -3.67 -12.11 -4.38
C ALA A 87 -4.12 -12.66 -5.73
N CYS A 88 -3.96 -11.89 -6.81
CA CYS A 88 -4.32 -12.31 -8.16
C CYS A 88 -3.34 -13.34 -8.73
N ALA A 89 -2.04 -13.24 -8.41
CA ALA A 89 -1.00 -14.14 -8.91
C ALA A 89 -0.90 -15.47 -8.16
N SER A 90 -1.28 -15.50 -6.89
CA SER A 90 -1.07 -16.67 -6.03
C SER A 90 -2.07 -17.79 -6.31
N LYS A 91 -1.57 -18.99 -6.56
CA LYS A 91 -2.38 -20.23 -6.64
C LYS A 91 -2.76 -20.78 -5.26
N LYS A 92 -2.18 -20.24 -4.18
CA LYS A 92 -2.38 -20.71 -2.80
C LYS A 92 -2.91 -19.56 -1.94
N PRO A 93 -4.22 -19.27 -1.93
CA PRO A 93 -4.80 -18.10 -1.26
C PRO A 93 -4.51 -18.04 0.24
N ARG A 94 -4.27 -19.20 0.88
CA ARG A 94 -3.94 -19.27 2.32
C ARG A 94 -2.60 -18.58 2.67
N TRP A 95 -1.65 -18.54 1.73
CA TRP A 95 -0.31 -18.01 1.99
C TRP A 95 -0.17 -16.52 1.61
N VAL A 96 -1.13 -15.96 0.89
CA VAL A 96 -1.08 -14.57 0.39
C VAL A 96 -0.87 -13.57 1.52
N GLY A 97 -1.62 -13.70 2.61
CA GLY A 97 -1.50 -12.80 3.76
C GLY A 97 -0.12 -12.85 4.40
N SER A 98 0.36 -14.06 4.71
CA SER A 98 1.68 -14.25 5.33
C SER A 98 2.82 -13.77 4.42
N THR A 99 2.71 -14.04 3.11
CA THR A 99 3.70 -13.55 2.13
C THR A 99 3.73 -12.03 2.05
N ALA A 100 2.54 -11.39 2.02
CA ALA A 100 2.45 -9.94 2.01
C ALA A 100 3.07 -9.31 3.26
N ILE A 101 2.77 -9.86 4.46
CA ILE A 101 3.37 -9.41 5.72
C ILE A 101 4.88 -9.58 5.69
N GLY A 102 5.38 -10.74 5.26
CA GLY A 102 6.81 -11.00 5.15
C GLY A 102 7.53 -10.03 4.22
N LEU A 103 6.91 -9.69 3.07
CA LEU A 103 7.46 -8.71 2.13
C LEU A 103 7.47 -7.29 2.73
N ILE A 104 6.38 -6.87 3.38
CA ILE A 104 6.31 -5.56 4.03
C ILE A 104 7.39 -5.42 5.09
N LEU A 105 7.53 -6.43 5.97
CA LEU A 105 8.56 -6.45 7.00
C LEU A 105 9.97 -6.46 6.39
N GLY A 106 10.21 -7.26 5.35
CA GLY A 106 11.49 -7.28 4.65
C GLY A 106 11.86 -5.92 4.05
N LEU A 107 10.93 -5.26 3.37
CA LEU A 107 11.12 -3.91 2.82
C LEU A 107 11.34 -2.87 3.92
N TYR A 108 10.67 -3.02 5.06
CA TYR A 108 10.89 -2.15 6.22
C TYR A 108 12.31 -2.32 6.79
N PHE A 109 12.79 -3.56 6.96
CA PHE A 109 14.16 -3.82 7.39
C PHE A 109 15.19 -3.26 6.39
N PHE A 110 14.96 -3.40 5.09
CA PHE A 110 15.83 -2.80 4.08
C PHE A 110 15.86 -1.28 4.19
N SER A 111 14.74 -0.64 4.50
CA SER A 111 14.70 0.80 4.75
C SER A 111 15.57 1.21 5.96
N ILE A 112 15.48 0.46 7.06
CA ILE A 112 16.34 0.71 8.24
C ILE A 112 17.82 0.55 7.89
N ILE A 113 18.18 -0.54 7.23
CA ILE A 113 19.58 -0.84 6.83
C ILE A 113 20.11 0.26 5.90
N SER A 114 19.29 0.76 4.98
CA SER A 114 19.69 1.85 4.08
C SER A 114 20.08 3.14 4.81
N GLY A 115 19.47 3.39 5.97
CA GLY A 115 19.79 4.55 6.82
C GLY A 115 21.02 4.37 7.72
N MET A 116 21.54 3.14 7.86
CA MET A 116 22.66 2.87 8.76
C MET A 116 24.04 3.08 8.13
N HIS A 117 24.14 3.03 6.79
CA HIS A 117 25.44 3.09 6.12
C HIS A 117 25.36 3.75 4.74
N ASP A 118 26.22 4.74 4.48
CA ASP A 118 26.25 5.53 3.24
C ASP A 118 26.38 4.68 1.97
N LYS A 119 27.10 3.55 2.01
CA LYS A 119 27.24 2.63 0.88
C LYS A 119 25.93 1.89 0.51
N LEU A 120 24.96 1.87 1.42
CA LEU A 120 23.67 1.17 1.25
C LEU A 120 22.52 2.13 0.93
N THR A 121 22.82 3.41 0.74
CA THR A 121 21.82 4.46 0.45
C THR A 121 20.99 4.16 -0.81
N TRP A 122 21.54 3.40 -1.77
CA TRP A 122 20.80 2.98 -2.96
C TRP A 122 19.58 2.10 -2.64
N LEU A 123 19.59 1.37 -1.49
CA LEU A 123 18.45 0.56 -1.04
C LEU A 123 17.20 1.40 -0.76
N LYS A 124 17.36 2.71 -0.47
CA LYS A 124 16.21 3.61 -0.26
C LYS A 124 15.29 3.66 -1.48
N TYR A 125 15.83 3.52 -2.69
CA TYR A 125 15.04 3.52 -3.93
C TYR A 125 14.25 2.23 -4.13
N LEU A 126 14.64 1.14 -3.47
CA LEU A 126 13.99 -0.15 -3.58
C LEU A 126 12.78 -0.27 -2.63
N THR A 127 12.72 0.54 -1.59
CA THR A 127 11.70 0.41 -0.54
C THR A 127 10.76 1.63 -0.53
N PRO A 128 9.43 1.43 -0.52
CA PRO A 128 8.49 2.55 -0.41
C PRO A 128 8.70 3.39 0.86
N PHE A 129 9.16 2.79 1.95
CA PHE A 129 9.51 3.49 3.18
C PHE A 129 10.71 4.44 3.03
N GLY A 130 11.65 4.11 2.13
CA GLY A 130 12.81 4.95 1.85
C GLY A 130 12.50 6.15 0.95
N TRP A 131 11.40 6.11 0.18
CA TRP A 131 11.00 7.22 -0.69
C TRP A 131 10.42 8.40 0.08
N PHE A 132 9.81 8.12 1.24
CA PHE A 132 9.13 9.09 2.09
C PHE A 132 9.86 9.21 3.43
N ASN A 133 10.96 9.95 3.44
CA ASN A 133 11.77 10.16 4.64
C ASN A 133 11.27 11.38 5.42
N ALA A 134 10.76 11.17 6.63
CA ALA A 134 10.23 12.21 7.49
C ALA A 134 11.26 13.32 7.80
N SER A 135 12.55 13.00 7.91
CA SER A 135 13.61 13.99 8.17
C SER A 135 13.84 14.93 6.97
N GLU A 136 13.68 14.43 5.74
CA GLU A 136 13.75 15.24 4.52
C GLU A 136 12.53 16.17 4.42
N PHE A 137 11.35 15.70 4.81
CA PHE A 137 10.13 16.53 4.84
C PHE A 137 10.19 17.63 5.87
N PHE A 138 10.76 17.34 7.04
CA PHE A 138 10.93 18.34 8.09
C PHE A 138 11.83 19.49 7.65
N SER A 139 12.87 19.21 6.87
CA SER A 139 13.83 20.21 6.39
C SER A 139 13.35 20.95 5.13
N SER A 140 12.70 20.27 4.17
CA SER A 140 12.33 20.83 2.86
C SER A 140 10.88 21.29 2.77
N GLY A 141 9.99 20.75 3.60
CA GLY A 141 8.55 21.00 3.56
C GLY A 141 7.85 20.50 2.29
N LYS A 142 8.51 19.67 1.48
CA LYS A 142 7.99 19.17 0.19
C LYS A 142 8.37 17.73 -0.06
N PHE A 143 7.58 17.05 -0.90
CA PHE A 143 7.95 15.74 -1.42
C PHE A 143 9.08 15.85 -2.45
N GLU A 144 10.02 14.94 -2.38
CA GLU A 144 10.96 14.74 -3.46
C GLU A 144 10.22 14.21 -4.71
N PRO A 145 10.40 14.84 -5.90
CA PRO A 145 9.68 14.47 -7.11
C PRO A 145 9.83 12.99 -7.48
N TYR A 146 10.99 12.39 -7.21
CA TYR A 146 11.24 10.97 -7.49
C TYR A 146 10.32 10.04 -6.70
N ALA A 147 9.97 10.40 -5.44
CA ALA A 147 9.11 9.58 -4.60
C ALA A 147 7.71 9.42 -5.21
N LEU A 148 7.15 10.53 -5.72
CA LEU A 148 5.85 10.52 -6.40
C LEU A 148 5.90 9.71 -7.69
N VAL A 149 6.95 9.89 -8.50
CA VAL A 149 7.13 9.16 -9.76
C VAL A 149 7.26 7.67 -9.50
N LEU A 150 8.10 7.26 -8.54
CA LEU A 150 8.26 5.84 -8.17
C LEU A 150 6.96 5.24 -7.63
N THR A 151 6.21 5.98 -6.82
CA THR A 151 4.90 5.54 -6.31
C THR A 151 3.94 5.26 -7.47
N VAL A 152 3.77 6.21 -8.40
CA VAL A 152 2.87 6.05 -9.53
C VAL A 152 3.29 4.88 -10.43
N ILE A 153 4.57 4.78 -10.77
CA ILE A 153 5.10 3.68 -11.60
C ILE A 153 4.84 2.34 -10.93
N THR A 154 5.16 2.22 -9.63
CA THR A 154 5.02 0.96 -8.89
C THR A 154 3.55 0.56 -8.75
N VAL A 155 2.66 1.49 -8.42
CA VAL A 155 1.22 1.22 -8.33
C VAL A 155 0.66 0.77 -9.68
N VAL A 156 0.99 1.46 -10.76
CA VAL A 156 0.53 1.11 -12.12
C VAL A 156 1.03 -0.28 -12.52
N LEU A 157 2.32 -0.59 -12.29
CA LEU A 157 2.89 -1.89 -12.62
C LEU A 157 2.22 -3.03 -11.83
N PHE A 158 2.02 -2.86 -10.54
CA PHE A 158 1.38 -3.88 -9.72
C PHE A 158 -0.10 -4.06 -10.06
N LEU A 159 -0.84 -2.99 -10.31
CA LEU A 159 -2.23 -3.09 -10.73
C LEU A 159 -2.34 -3.75 -12.11
N PHE A 160 -1.50 -3.35 -13.06
CA PHE A 160 -1.46 -4.01 -14.37
C PHE A 160 -1.17 -5.50 -14.25
N GLY A 161 -0.17 -5.86 -13.43
CA GLY A 161 0.15 -7.26 -13.13
C GLY A 161 -1.01 -8.01 -12.47
N ALA A 162 -1.76 -7.38 -11.58
CA ALA A 162 -2.93 -7.95 -10.92
C ALA A 162 -4.03 -8.31 -11.93
N TYR A 163 -4.41 -7.36 -12.80
CA TYR A 163 -5.43 -7.60 -13.82
C TYR A 163 -5.00 -8.64 -14.85
N PHE A 164 -3.75 -8.53 -15.34
CA PHE A 164 -3.21 -9.47 -16.32
C PHE A 164 -3.18 -10.90 -15.80
N THR A 165 -2.77 -11.07 -14.54
CA THR A 165 -2.65 -12.39 -13.93
C THR A 165 -4.02 -12.98 -13.62
N TYR A 166 -4.96 -12.16 -13.16
CA TYR A 166 -6.31 -12.63 -12.83
C TYR A 166 -7.11 -13.05 -14.06
N ASP A 167 -6.95 -12.34 -15.19
CA ASP A 167 -7.61 -12.69 -16.45
C ASP A 167 -7.15 -14.05 -17.01
N ARG A 168 -5.87 -14.40 -16.78
CA ARG A 168 -5.26 -15.65 -17.31
C ARG A 168 -5.28 -16.83 -16.34
N ARG A 169 -5.76 -16.58 -15.13
CA ARG A 169 -5.76 -17.62 -14.09
C ARG A 169 -6.97 -18.51 -14.22
N ASP A 170 -6.73 -19.84 -14.30
CA ASP A 170 -7.78 -20.83 -14.08
C ASP A 170 -8.12 -20.86 -12.59
N LEU A 171 -9.34 -20.49 -12.26
CA LEU A 171 -9.86 -20.62 -10.91
C LEU A 171 -10.19 -22.10 -10.70
N TYR A 172 -9.41 -22.77 -9.85
CA TYR A 172 -9.72 -24.13 -9.43
C TYR A 172 -11.00 -24.09 -8.57
N ILE A 173 -12.09 -24.53 -9.16
CA ILE A 173 -13.38 -24.76 -8.52
C ILE A 173 -13.36 -26.15 -7.88
#